data_9249866864b2c4c79424efa7e709c78c
#
_entry.id   9249866864b2c4c79424efa7e709c78c
#
_cell.length_a   1.000
_cell.length_b   1.000
_cell.length_c   1.000
_cell.angle_alpha   90.00
_cell.angle_beta   90.00
_cell.angle_gamma   90.00
#
_symmetry.space_group_name_H-M   'P 1'
#
loop_
_entity.id
_entity.type
_entity.pdbx_description
1 polymer ?
#
loop_
_entity_poly.entity_id
_entity_poly.type
_entity_poly.pdbx_seq_one_letter_code
_entity_poly.pdbx_strand_id
1 'polypeptide(L)'
;MPTSPIDEAIRHAGRIVLGKERQIRLALVCILARGHLLIEDLPGVGKTILAHVLAKLLGLNFHRIQCTADMLPADIIGVSIYDRNSGGFQFHPGPIFAQVILVDEINRATPKSQSALLEAMEEHQVTCEGETRALPDPFFVIATQSPYHQIGTFPLPESQLGRFLMRIEMG
;
A
#
# COMPACT_ATOMS: atom_id res chain seq x y z
N MET A 1 11.26 -1.93 34.25
CA MET A 1 11.21 -2.99 33.22
C MET A 1 11.72 -2.42 31.90
N PRO A 2 12.57 -3.10 31.14
CA PRO A 2 12.99 -2.58 29.85
C PRO A 2 11.75 -2.46 28.94
N THR A 3 11.57 -1.30 28.37
CA THR A 3 10.51 -1.05 27.39
C THR A 3 10.75 -1.93 26.16
N SER A 4 9.70 -2.60 25.68
CA SER A 4 9.79 -3.41 24.45
C SER A 4 10.23 -2.52 23.27
N PRO A 5 11.05 -3.04 22.34
CA PRO A 5 11.38 -2.31 21.09
C PRO A 5 10.15 -1.80 20.35
N ILE A 6 9.03 -2.53 20.43
CA ILE A 6 7.75 -2.12 19.84
C ILE A 6 7.17 -0.89 20.56
N ASP A 7 7.22 -0.86 21.88
CA ASP A 7 6.72 0.29 22.65
C ASP A 7 7.58 1.54 22.42
N GLU A 8 8.87 1.34 22.19
CA GLU A 8 9.77 2.43 21.83
C GLU A 8 9.47 2.97 20.41
N ALA A 9 9.23 2.09 19.46
CA ALA A 9 8.82 2.46 18.10
C ALA A 9 7.49 3.22 18.10
N ILE A 10 6.50 2.74 18.87
CA ILE A 10 5.20 3.43 19.01
C ILE A 10 5.38 4.82 19.61
N ARG A 11 6.21 4.96 20.62
CA ARG A 11 6.49 6.26 21.26
C ARG A 11 7.16 7.24 20.30
N HIS A 12 8.12 6.78 19.50
CA HIS A 12 8.76 7.60 18.47
C HIS A 12 7.78 8.03 17.39
N ALA A 13 6.97 7.10 16.86
CA ALA A 13 5.93 7.42 15.90
C ALA A 13 4.88 8.39 16.45
N GLY A 14 4.48 8.22 17.71
CA GLY A 14 3.50 9.07 18.40
C GLY A 14 3.92 10.53 18.55
N ARG A 15 5.23 10.82 18.50
CA ARG A 15 5.75 12.21 18.48
C ARG A 15 5.52 12.92 17.15
N ILE A 16 5.34 12.17 16.07
CA ILE A 16 5.13 12.68 14.72
C ILE A 16 3.65 12.62 14.35
N VAL A 17 3.00 11.49 14.63
CA VAL A 17 1.57 11.27 14.39
C VAL A 17 0.83 11.46 15.71
N LEU A 18 0.60 12.71 16.07
CA LEU A 18 0.07 13.07 17.38
C LEU A 18 -1.33 12.52 17.64
N GLY A 19 -1.54 11.96 18.82
CA GLY A 19 -2.85 11.46 19.26
C GLY A 19 -3.32 10.17 18.55
N LYS A 20 -2.45 9.46 17.82
CA LYS A 20 -2.79 8.26 17.05
C LYS A 20 -2.03 7.00 17.51
N GLU A 21 -1.70 6.91 18.79
CA GLU A 21 -0.93 5.77 19.32
C GLU A 21 -1.62 4.43 19.09
N ARG A 22 -2.95 4.38 19.20
CA ARG A 22 -3.74 3.18 18.93
C ARG A 22 -3.61 2.74 17.48
N GLN A 23 -3.73 3.67 16.52
CA GLN A 23 -3.62 3.41 15.10
C GLN A 23 -2.19 2.95 14.72
N ILE A 24 -1.18 3.60 15.30
CA ILE A 24 0.22 3.19 15.14
C ILE A 24 0.42 1.75 15.63
N ARG A 25 -0.10 1.42 16.80
CA ARG A 25 -0.01 0.06 17.37
C ARG A 25 -0.69 -0.97 16.49
N LEU A 26 -1.91 -0.70 16.02
CA LEU A 26 -2.65 -1.60 15.13
C LEU A 26 -1.93 -1.80 13.79
N ALA A 27 -1.39 -0.73 13.21
CA ALA A 27 -0.63 -0.80 11.97
C ALA A 27 0.66 -1.62 12.14
N LEU A 28 1.40 -1.45 13.23
CA LEU A 28 2.58 -2.26 13.53
C LEU A 28 2.23 -3.74 13.73
N VAL A 29 1.14 -4.04 14.43
CA VAL A 29 0.67 -5.43 14.59
C VAL A 29 0.34 -6.03 13.23
N CYS A 30 -0.33 -5.27 12.36
CA CYS A 30 -0.67 -5.72 11.01
C CYS A 30 0.60 -6.04 10.18
N ILE A 31 1.61 -5.16 10.22
CA ILE A 31 2.88 -5.38 9.53
C ILE A 31 3.61 -6.62 10.07
N LEU A 32 3.70 -6.75 11.38
CA LEU A 32 4.36 -7.90 12.02
C LEU A 32 3.66 -9.22 11.73
N ALA A 33 2.34 -9.18 11.57
CA ALA A 33 1.54 -10.33 11.14
C ALA A 33 1.60 -10.59 9.62
N ARG A 34 2.41 -9.82 8.88
CA ARG A 34 2.53 -9.87 7.40
C ARG A 34 1.20 -9.65 6.66
N GLY A 35 0.30 -8.88 7.27
CA GLY A 35 -0.98 -8.51 6.68
C GLY A 35 -0.94 -7.15 6.01
N HIS A 36 -1.96 -6.86 5.20
CA HIS A 36 -2.19 -5.56 4.60
C HIS A 36 -3.25 -4.78 5.38
N LEU A 37 -3.15 -3.46 5.38
CA LEU A 37 -3.99 -2.55 6.16
C LEU A 37 -4.86 -1.69 5.25
N LEU A 38 -6.15 -1.60 5.57
CA LEU A 38 -7.08 -0.64 4.97
C LEU A 38 -7.42 0.45 5.99
N ILE A 39 -7.24 1.70 5.60
CA ILE A 39 -7.63 2.86 6.41
C ILE A 39 -8.82 3.53 5.76
N GLU A 40 -9.93 3.58 6.47
CA GLU A 40 -11.12 4.32 6.06
C GLU A 40 -11.21 5.61 6.85
N ASP A 41 -11.12 6.72 6.18
CA ASP A 41 -11.30 8.02 6.81
C ASP A 41 -11.34 9.17 5.79
N LEU A 42 -11.68 10.34 6.32
CA LEU A 42 -11.66 11.58 5.57
C LEU A 42 -10.25 11.95 5.08
N PRO A 43 -10.12 12.71 4.00
CA PRO A 43 -8.84 13.26 3.59
C PRO A 43 -8.26 14.17 4.69
N GLY A 44 -6.92 14.19 4.80
CA GLY A 44 -6.22 15.14 5.67
C GLY A 44 -5.99 14.69 7.12
N VAL A 45 -6.37 13.47 7.51
CA VAL A 45 -6.20 12.95 8.88
C VAL A 45 -4.84 12.31 9.19
N GLY A 46 -3.84 12.49 8.32
CA GLY A 46 -2.47 12.04 8.58
C GLY A 46 -2.13 10.62 8.11
N LYS A 47 -2.96 10.00 7.25
CA LYS A 47 -2.73 8.64 6.73
C LYS A 47 -1.36 8.48 6.03
N THR A 48 -0.98 9.45 5.21
CA THR A 48 0.29 9.44 4.50
C THR A 48 1.47 9.55 5.45
N ILE A 49 1.35 10.38 6.48
CA ILE A 49 2.39 10.55 7.50
C ILE A 49 2.57 9.26 8.27
N LEU A 50 1.48 8.60 8.67
CA LEU A 50 1.51 7.31 9.36
C LEU A 50 2.28 6.26 8.54
N ALA A 51 1.92 6.07 7.28
CA ALA A 51 2.58 5.11 6.39
C ALA A 51 4.08 5.37 6.24
N HIS A 52 4.46 6.63 6.05
CA HIS A 52 5.87 7.03 5.89
C HIS A 52 6.68 6.83 7.18
N VAL A 53 6.10 7.19 8.32
CA VAL A 53 6.76 7.01 9.63
C VAL A 53 6.98 5.54 9.92
N LEU A 54 5.98 4.68 9.66
CA LEU A 54 6.11 3.24 9.85
C LEU A 54 7.21 2.63 8.97
N ALA A 55 7.27 3.01 7.69
CA ALA A 55 8.33 2.55 6.79
C ALA A 55 9.72 2.97 7.30
N LYS A 56 9.88 4.21 7.75
CA LYS A 56 11.14 4.70 8.32
C LYS A 56 11.54 3.97 9.61
N LEU A 57 10.61 3.77 10.52
CA LEU A 57 10.88 3.06 11.78
C LEU A 57 11.35 1.63 11.55
N LEU A 58 10.81 0.97 10.53
CA LEU A 58 11.15 -0.41 10.18
C LEU A 58 12.36 -0.52 9.26
N GLY A 59 12.93 0.60 8.81
CA GLY A 59 14.05 0.63 7.86
C GLY A 59 13.69 0.09 6.48
N LEU A 60 12.41 0.21 6.07
CA LEU A 60 11.88 -0.29 4.81
C LEU A 60 11.76 0.85 3.79
N ASN A 61 11.96 0.51 2.51
CA ASN A 61 11.70 1.48 1.45
C ASN A 61 10.21 1.68 1.22
N PHE A 62 9.85 2.86 0.74
CA PHE A 62 8.46 3.34 0.66
C PHE A 62 8.16 3.95 -0.69
N HIS A 63 7.02 3.56 -1.27
CA HIS A 63 6.43 4.22 -2.42
C HIS A 63 4.98 4.61 -2.15
N ARG A 64 4.52 5.66 -2.81
CA ARG A 64 3.12 6.09 -2.80
C ARG A 64 2.51 5.92 -4.19
N ILE A 65 1.32 5.35 -4.23
CA ILE A 65 0.47 5.26 -5.42
C ILE A 65 -0.78 6.08 -5.16
N GLN A 66 -0.95 7.19 -5.88
CA GLN A 66 -2.19 7.96 -5.85
C GLN A 66 -3.14 7.40 -6.90
N CYS A 67 -4.26 6.83 -6.48
CA CYS A 67 -5.24 6.26 -7.41
C CYS A 67 -6.08 7.34 -8.10
N THR A 68 -6.29 7.15 -9.38
CA THR A 68 -7.12 8.01 -10.24
C THR A 68 -7.96 7.16 -11.19
N ALA A 69 -9.04 7.74 -11.73
CA ALA A 69 -9.98 7.01 -12.60
C ALA A 69 -9.39 6.63 -13.98
N ASP A 70 -8.29 7.27 -14.38
CA ASP A 70 -7.59 7.01 -15.64
C ASP A 70 -6.34 6.11 -15.47
N MET A 71 -6.02 5.73 -14.24
CA MET A 71 -4.90 4.86 -13.92
C MET A 71 -5.08 3.47 -14.54
N LEU A 72 -4.03 2.99 -15.21
CA LEU A 72 -3.96 1.65 -15.79
C LEU A 72 -3.20 0.69 -14.87
N PRO A 73 -3.43 -0.63 -14.95
CA PRO A 73 -2.63 -1.62 -14.23
C PRO A 73 -1.13 -1.48 -14.46
N ALA A 74 -0.70 -1.11 -15.66
CA ALA A 74 0.70 -0.87 -16.00
C ALA A 74 1.34 0.28 -15.22
N ASP A 75 0.55 1.29 -14.81
CA ASP A 75 1.03 2.39 -13.97
C ASP A 75 1.39 1.92 -12.56
N ILE A 76 0.85 0.80 -12.13
CA ILE A 76 1.10 0.16 -10.82
C ILE A 76 2.23 -0.86 -10.92
N ILE A 77 2.13 -1.76 -11.90
CA ILE A 77 3.00 -2.95 -12.04
C ILE A 77 4.31 -2.60 -12.73
N GLY A 78 4.27 -1.73 -13.74
CA GLY A 78 5.37 -1.45 -14.64
C GLY A 78 5.09 -1.90 -16.06
N VAL A 79 6.05 -1.64 -16.93
CA VAL A 79 5.94 -1.90 -18.37
C VAL A 79 7.27 -2.41 -18.93
N SER A 80 7.20 -3.21 -19.97
CA SER A 80 8.38 -3.54 -20.79
C SER A 80 8.46 -2.57 -21.96
N ILE A 81 9.62 -1.96 -22.13
CA ILE A 81 9.89 -1.00 -23.21
C ILE A 81 10.94 -1.60 -24.11
N TYR A 82 10.71 -1.54 -25.41
CA TYR A 82 11.70 -1.98 -26.40
C TYR A 82 12.88 -0.99 -26.44
N ASP A 83 14.06 -1.48 -26.09
CA ASP A 83 15.31 -0.74 -26.19
C ASP A 83 15.98 -1.02 -27.53
N ARG A 84 16.07 0.00 -28.38
CA ARG A 84 16.71 -0.08 -29.69
C ARG A 84 18.21 -0.36 -29.64
N ASN A 85 18.88 0.03 -28.56
CA ASN A 85 20.33 -0.14 -28.42
C ASN A 85 20.70 -1.58 -28.08
N SER A 86 19.92 -2.21 -27.21
CA SER A 86 20.12 -3.62 -26.83
C SER A 86 19.38 -4.59 -27.76
N GLY A 87 18.45 -4.12 -28.58
CA GLY A 87 17.64 -4.94 -29.47
C GLY A 87 16.62 -5.83 -28.75
N GLY A 88 16.23 -5.49 -27.50
CA GLY A 88 15.34 -6.30 -26.68
C GLY A 88 14.38 -5.48 -25.83
N PHE A 89 13.47 -6.17 -25.16
CA PHE A 89 12.57 -5.55 -24.20
C PHE A 89 13.24 -5.44 -22.83
N GLN A 90 13.14 -4.27 -22.21
CA GLN A 90 13.56 -4.02 -20.83
C GLN A 90 12.34 -3.73 -19.96
N PHE A 91 12.22 -4.45 -18.85
CA PHE A 91 11.17 -4.20 -17.87
C PHE A 91 11.51 -3.01 -16.99
N HIS A 92 10.62 -2.03 -16.94
CA HIS A 92 10.68 -0.89 -16.04
C HIS A 92 9.69 -1.12 -14.90
N PRO A 93 10.18 -1.44 -13.67
CA PRO A 93 9.32 -1.71 -12.53
C PRO A 93 8.42 -0.52 -12.20
N GLY A 94 7.14 -0.80 -11.94
CA GLY A 94 6.22 0.21 -11.43
C GLY A 94 6.39 0.45 -9.92
N PRO A 95 5.62 1.40 -9.36
CA PRO A 95 5.74 1.78 -7.95
C PRO A 95 5.38 0.66 -6.96
N ILE A 96 4.76 -0.43 -7.40
CA ILE A 96 4.47 -1.58 -6.54
C ILE A 96 5.73 -2.30 -6.05
N PHE A 97 6.87 -2.11 -6.74
CA PHE A 97 8.14 -2.72 -6.36
C PHE A 97 8.84 -1.93 -5.26
N ALA A 98 8.22 -1.88 -4.10
CA ALA A 98 8.79 -1.40 -2.86
C ALA A 98 8.28 -2.27 -1.70
N GLN A 99 8.86 -2.09 -0.51
CA GLN A 99 8.52 -2.90 0.66
C GLN A 99 7.26 -2.39 1.37
N VAL A 100 7.08 -1.08 1.45
CA VAL A 100 5.87 -0.45 1.98
C VAL A 100 5.24 0.41 0.90
N ILE A 101 4.01 0.10 0.55
CA ILE A 101 3.24 0.84 -0.45
C ILE A 101 2.07 1.52 0.22
N LEU A 102 1.97 2.84 0.10
CA LEU A 102 0.74 3.57 0.38
C LEU A 102 -0.07 3.67 -0.91
N VAL A 103 -1.21 3.02 -0.95
CA VAL A 103 -2.19 3.13 -2.04
C VAL A 103 -3.27 4.09 -1.60
N ASP A 104 -3.18 5.33 -2.05
CA ASP A 104 -4.07 6.39 -1.61
C ASP A 104 -5.32 6.44 -2.49
N GLU A 105 -6.49 6.49 -1.85
CA GLU A 105 -7.81 6.53 -2.50
C GLU A 105 -8.05 5.35 -3.45
N ILE A 106 -7.87 4.11 -2.99
CA ILE A 106 -8.01 2.89 -3.82
C ILE A 106 -9.36 2.79 -4.53
N ASN A 107 -10.43 3.31 -3.92
CA ASN A 107 -11.77 3.34 -4.50
C ASN A 107 -11.91 4.31 -5.70
N ARG A 108 -10.89 5.11 -6.02
CA ARG A 108 -10.84 5.93 -7.24
C ARG A 108 -10.23 5.20 -8.43
N ALA A 109 -9.47 4.14 -8.19
CA ALA A 109 -8.97 3.30 -9.27
C ALA A 109 -10.09 2.50 -9.92
N THR A 110 -9.96 2.25 -11.22
CA THR A 110 -10.90 1.36 -11.94
C THR A 110 -10.87 -0.06 -11.37
N PRO A 111 -11.93 -0.85 -11.51
CA PRO A 111 -11.94 -2.25 -11.05
C PRO A 111 -10.79 -3.08 -11.61
N LYS A 112 -10.35 -2.81 -12.83
CA LYS A 112 -9.22 -3.50 -13.45
C LYS A 112 -7.90 -3.20 -12.74
N SER A 113 -7.64 -1.95 -12.39
CA SER A 113 -6.45 -1.54 -11.64
C SER A 113 -6.49 -2.00 -10.20
N GLN A 114 -7.66 -1.98 -9.56
CA GLN A 114 -7.86 -2.56 -8.22
C GLN A 114 -7.54 -4.05 -8.22
N SER A 115 -8.05 -4.80 -9.19
CA SER A 115 -7.82 -6.25 -9.28
C SER A 115 -6.33 -6.56 -9.45
N ALA A 116 -5.61 -5.83 -10.27
CA ALA A 116 -4.17 -6.01 -10.46
C ALA A 116 -3.38 -5.80 -9.16
N LEU A 117 -3.73 -4.74 -8.41
CA LEU A 117 -3.11 -4.45 -7.11
C LEU A 117 -3.41 -5.54 -6.08
N LEU A 118 -4.68 -5.92 -5.94
CA LEU A 118 -5.13 -6.88 -4.94
C LEU A 118 -4.61 -8.29 -5.23
N GLU A 119 -4.48 -8.67 -6.50
CA GLU A 119 -3.81 -9.91 -6.90
C GLU A 119 -2.33 -9.91 -6.50
N ALA A 120 -1.63 -8.81 -6.77
CA ALA A 120 -0.23 -8.66 -6.37
C ALA A 120 -0.03 -8.74 -4.84
N MET A 121 -0.99 -8.21 -4.07
CA MET A 121 -0.98 -8.31 -2.61
C MET A 121 -1.14 -9.76 -2.12
N GLU A 122 -1.94 -10.56 -2.79
CA GLU A 122 -2.18 -11.96 -2.43
C GLU A 122 -1.03 -12.86 -2.87
N GLU A 123 -0.59 -12.71 -4.12
CA GLU A 123 0.39 -13.59 -4.76
C GLU A 123 1.85 -13.22 -4.41
N HIS A 124 2.10 -12.03 -3.87
CA HIS A 124 3.44 -11.46 -3.63
C HIS A 124 4.32 -11.44 -4.88
N GLN A 125 3.69 -11.39 -6.03
CA GLN A 125 4.33 -11.35 -7.34
C GLN A 125 3.41 -10.68 -8.36
N VAL A 126 3.98 -10.26 -9.46
CA VAL A 126 3.24 -9.72 -10.60
C VAL A 126 3.65 -10.44 -11.87
N THR A 127 2.70 -10.62 -12.79
CA THR A 127 2.96 -11.18 -14.12
C THR A 127 2.75 -10.09 -15.16
N CYS A 128 3.78 -9.80 -15.94
CA CYS A 128 3.75 -8.85 -17.03
C CYS A 128 4.36 -9.48 -18.27
N GLU A 129 3.61 -9.50 -19.36
CA GLU A 129 4.06 -10.06 -20.67
C GLU A 129 4.57 -11.50 -20.57
N GLY A 130 3.91 -12.33 -19.79
CA GLY A 130 4.25 -13.74 -19.60
C GLY A 130 5.40 -14.01 -18.64
N GLU A 131 6.04 -12.97 -18.12
CA GLU A 131 7.08 -13.11 -17.09
C GLU A 131 6.55 -12.77 -15.69
N THR A 132 6.78 -13.67 -14.75
CA THR A 132 6.43 -13.48 -13.34
C THR A 132 7.62 -12.94 -12.57
N ARG A 133 7.38 -11.86 -11.83
CA ARG A 133 8.39 -11.16 -11.02
C ARG A 133 7.94 -11.10 -9.57
N ALA A 134 8.79 -11.57 -8.67
CA ALA A 134 8.53 -11.48 -7.24
C ALA A 134 8.57 -10.02 -6.76
N LEU A 135 7.67 -9.69 -5.86
CA LEU A 135 7.70 -8.43 -5.12
C LEU A 135 8.75 -8.49 -3.99
N PRO A 136 9.22 -7.34 -3.49
CA PRO A 136 10.14 -7.31 -2.35
C PRO A 136 9.57 -8.05 -1.13
N ASP A 137 10.43 -8.65 -0.31
CA ASP A 137 10.08 -9.24 0.98
C ASP A 137 10.83 -8.49 2.11
N PRO A 138 10.14 -7.96 3.12
CA PRO A 138 8.70 -7.94 3.30
C PRO A 138 7.98 -7.02 2.30
N PHE A 139 6.71 -7.32 2.03
CA PHE A 139 5.84 -6.51 1.19
C PHE A 139 4.55 -6.19 1.96
N PHE A 140 4.30 -4.90 2.17
CA PHE A 140 3.19 -4.42 2.97
C PHE A 140 2.46 -3.26 2.29
N VAL A 141 1.16 -3.39 2.15
CA VAL A 141 0.29 -2.36 1.57
C VAL A 141 -0.57 -1.73 2.65
N ILE A 142 -0.54 -0.41 2.68
CA ILE A 142 -1.50 0.44 3.38
C ILE A 142 -2.36 1.09 2.31
N ALA A 143 -3.61 0.65 2.18
CA ALA A 143 -4.56 1.29 1.29
C ALA A 143 -5.46 2.26 2.06
N THR A 144 -5.87 3.33 1.41
CA THR A 144 -6.83 4.27 1.98
C THR A 144 -8.07 4.35 1.10
N GLN A 145 -9.22 4.57 1.71
CA GLN A 145 -10.45 4.92 1.00
C GLN A 145 -11.27 5.92 1.82
N SER A 146 -12.05 6.74 1.11
CA SER A 146 -13.03 7.60 1.75
C SER A 146 -14.29 6.79 2.06
N PRO A 147 -14.92 6.96 3.24
CA PRO A 147 -16.15 6.27 3.60
C PRO A 147 -17.37 6.74 2.80
N TYR A 148 -17.26 7.86 2.10
CA TYR A 148 -18.37 8.41 1.33
C TYR A 148 -18.37 7.92 -0.12
N HIS A 149 -19.54 7.51 -0.60
CA HIS A 149 -19.78 7.27 -2.01
C HIS A 149 -19.73 8.60 -2.78
N GLN A 150 -18.57 8.91 -3.31
CA GLN A 150 -18.38 10.04 -4.19
C GLN A 150 -18.62 9.61 -5.64
N ILE A 151 -19.14 10.54 -6.44
CA ILE A 151 -19.27 10.34 -7.90
C ILE A 151 -17.88 10.05 -8.48
N GLY A 152 -17.79 9.00 -9.33
CA GLY A 152 -16.52 8.58 -9.93
C GLY A 152 -15.64 7.68 -9.03
N THR A 153 -16.23 7.05 -8.01
CA THR A 153 -15.56 6.04 -7.21
C THR A 153 -16.08 4.63 -7.52
N PHE A 154 -15.22 3.64 -7.32
CA PHE A 154 -15.51 2.22 -7.49
C PHE A 154 -15.29 1.52 -6.14
N PRO A 155 -16.33 1.26 -5.36
CA PRO A 155 -16.20 0.57 -4.08
C PRO A 155 -15.51 -0.79 -4.24
N LEU A 156 -14.68 -1.14 -3.28
CA LEU A 156 -14.10 -2.49 -3.24
C LEU A 156 -15.20 -3.51 -2.94
N PRO A 157 -15.35 -4.58 -3.74
CA PRO A 157 -16.25 -5.67 -3.41
C PRO A 157 -15.87 -6.32 -2.08
N GLU A 158 -16.85 -6.84 -1.34
CA GLU A 158 -16.58 -7.52 -0.05
C GLU A 158 -15.61 -8.69 -0.19
N SER A 159 -15.67 -9.43 -1.31
CA SER A 159 -14.74 -10.52 -1.62
C SER A 159 -13.27 -10.03 -1.72
N GLN A 160 -13.05 -8.77 -2.00
CA GLN A 160 -11.73 -8.15 -2.11
C GLN A 160 -11.26 -7.55 -0.78
N LEU A 161 -12.19 -7.13 0.09
CA LEU A 161 -11.87 -6.59 1.41
C LEU A 161 -11.16 -7.62 2.30
N GLY A 162 -11.43 -8.90 2.11
CA GLY A 162 -10.77 -10.00 2.84
C GLY A 162 -9.25 -10.12 2.61
N ARG A 163 -8.69 -9.40 1.63
CA ARG A 163 -7.23 -9.33 1.40
C ARG A 163 -6.52 -8.41 2.37
N PHE A 164 -7.27 -7.57 3.07
CA PHE A 164 -6.75 -6.75 4.16
C PHE A 164 -6.94 -7.48 5.50
N LEU A 165 -5.86 -7.60 6.25
CA LEU A 165 -5.90 -8.22 7.59
C LEU A 165 -6.68 -7.37 8.58
N MET A 166 -6.57 -6.06 8.47
CA MET A 166 -7.24 -5.10 9.32
C MET A 166 -7.81 -3.95 8.51
N ARG A 167 -8.90 -3.41 9.05
CA ARG A 167 -9.50 -2.15 8.64
C ARG A 167 -9.58 -1.25 9.85
N ILE A 168 -9.05 -0.04 9.75
CA ILE A 168 -9.02 0.95 10.83
C ILE A 168 -9.50 2.31 10.37
N GLU A 169 -9.88 3.14 11.34
CA GLU A 169 -10.18 4.56 11.18
C GLU A 169 -9.13 5.37 11.92
N MET A 170 -8.76 6.51 11.37
CA MET A 170 -7.80 7.41 12.04
C MET A 170 -8.44 8.19 13.19
N GLY A 171 -9.72 8.54 13.06
CA GLY A 171 -10.50 9.26 14.08
C GLY A 171 -10.18 10.74 14.16
#